data_1b18276f3c3b180d0a4fbd245ef8067d
#
_entry.id   1b18276f3c3b180d0a4fbd245ef8067d
#
_cell.length_a   1.000
_cell.length_b   1.000
_cell.length_c   1.000
_cell.angle_alpha   90.00
_cell.angle_beta   90.00
_cell.angle_gamma   90.00
#
_symmetry.space_group_name_H-M   'P 1'
#
loop_
_entity.id
_entity.type
_entity.pdbx_description
1 polymer ?
#
loop_
_entity_poly.entity_id
_entity_poly.type
_entity_poly.pdbx_seq_one_letter_code
_entity_poly.pdbx_strand_id
1 'polypeptide(L)'
;MPYEFTDKGRQMLAEVKSFMDDFIYPAEAEYHEQQHELGSQGYPPIMEKLKAAARERGLWNLFIPHLDPSAPGTKMSNLDYAPISEQLGKVTFASETMNSSAPDTGNMEILNLYASDRVKERWLAPLLEGEIRSAFSMTEPDEIGRAHV
;
A
#
# COMPACT_ATOMS: atom_id res chain seq x y z
N MET A 1 -11.09 2.53 27.61
CA MET A 1 -9.70 2.96 27.81
C MET A 1 -9.29 3.71 26.57
N PRO A 2 -8.62 4.86 26.67
CA PRO A 2 -8.00 5.45 25.49
C PRO A 2 -6.96 4.45 24.96
N TYR A 3 -7.01 4.19 23.65
CA TYR A 3 -6.02 3.35 23.00
C TYR A 3 -4.68 4.07 22.97
N GLU A 4 -3.62 3.37 23.39
CA GLU A 4 -2.26 3.87 23.30
C GLU A 4 -1.50 3.13 22.20
N PHE A 5 -0.91 3.87 21.28
CA PHE A 5 -0.04 3.32 20.25
C PHE A 5 1.22 2.73 20.87
N THR A 6 1.71 1.63 20.30
CA THR A 6 2.98 1.06 20.72
C THR A 6 4.15 2.01 20.42
N ASP A 7 5.30 1.81 21.06
CA ASP A 7 6.51 2.57 20.74
C ASP A 7 6.90 2.40 19.28
N LYS A 8 6.78 1.18 18.74
CA LYS A 8 6.96 0.89 17.32
C LYS A 8 5.97 1.69 16.46
N GLY A 9 4.69 1.73 16.83
CA GLY A 9 3.66 2.50 16.11
C GLY A 9 3.99 3.99 16.07
N ARG A 10 4.39 4.57 17.21
CA ARG A 10 4.80 5.98 17.30
C ARG A 10 6.03 6.28 16.45
N GLN A 11 7.05 5.42 16.50
CA GLN A 11 8.26 5.56 15.69
C GLN A 11 7.93 5.50 14.20
N MET A 12 7.19 4.48 13.75
CA MET A 12 6.83 4.33 12.34
C MET A 12 5.97 5.49 11.84
N LEU A 13 5.05 6.01 12.65
CA LEU A 13 4.29 7.21 12.30
C LEU A 13 5.18 8.44 12.10
N ALA A 14 6.20 8.61 12.94
CA ALA A 14 7.17 9.71 12.79
C ALA A 14 7.99 9.55 11.49
N GLU A 15 8.44 8.33 11.18
CA GLU A 15 9.15 8.03 9.94
C GLU A 15 8.28 8.27 8.70
N VAL A 16 7.01 7.85 8.72
CA VAL A 16 6.08 8.11 7.61
C VAL A 16 5.84 9.61 7.43
N LYS A 17 5.67 10.39 8.51
CA LYS A 17 5.55 11.85 8.42
C LYS A 17 6.79 12.49 7.79
N SER A 18 7.99 12.09 8.25
CA SER A 18 9.24 12.57 7.64
C SER A 18 9.32 12.18 6.16
N PHE A 19 8.92 10.96 5.80
CA PHE A 19 8.90 10.54 4.40
C PHE A 19 7.90 11.35 3.55
N MET A 20 6.74 11.67 4.10
CA MET A 20 5.77 12.55 3.42
C MET A 20 6.38 13.93 3.15
N ASP A 21 7.04 14.52 4.15
CA ASP A 21 7.65 15.84 4.04
C ASP A 21 8.85 15.85 3.07
N ASP A 22 9.71 14.82 3.14
CA ASP A 22 10.97 14.78 2.38
C ASP A 22 10.78 14.34 0.92
N PHE A 23 9.79 13.46 0.64
CA PHE A 23 9.65 12.80 -0.65
C PHE A 23 8.28 12.98 -1.31
N ILE A 24 7.18 12.83 -0.57
CA ILE A 24 5.85 12.78 -1.18
C ILE A 24 5.35 14.17 -1.56
N TYR A 25 5.31 15.11 -0.62
CA TYR A 25 4.85 16.47 -0.94
C TYR A 25 5.71 17.17 -2.02
N PRO A 26 7.06 17.06 -2.00
CA PRO A 26 7.87 17.61 -3.08
C PRO A 26 7.63 16.96 -4.45
N ALA A 27 7.19 15.70 -4.47
CA ALA A 27 6.97 14.95 -5.71
C ALA A 27 5.59 15.19 -6.36
N GLU A 28 4.65 15.85 -5.68
CA GLU A 28 3.28 16.01 -6.18
C GLU A 28 3.22 16.66 -7.56
N ALA A 29 3.97 17.72 -7.78
CA ALA A 29 3.97 18.44 -9.05
C ALA A 29 4.49 17.55 -10.20
N GLU A 30 5.64 16.86 -9.99
CA GLU A 30 6.22 15.96 -10.99
C GLU A 30 5.30 14.76 -11.26
N TYR A 31 4.68 14.20 -10.22
CA TYR A 31 3.71 13.11 -10.37
C TYR A 31 2.53 13.52 -11.26
N HIS A 32 1.93 14.67 -11.01
CA HIS A 32 0.78 15.14 -11.79
C HIS A 32 1.14 15.48 -13.23
N GLU A 33 2.33 16.07 -13.47
CA GLU A 33 2.83 16.33 -14.81
C GLU A 33 3.02 15.03 -15.60
N GLN A 34 3.73 14.06 -15.03
CA GLN A 34 3.95 12.75 -15.65
C GLN A 34 2.63 12.00 -15.88
N GLN A 35 1.68 12.04 -14.92
CA GLN A 35 0.37 11.41 -15.07
C GLN A 35 -0.46 12.07 -16.19
N HIS A 36 -0.39 13.38 -16.32
CA HIS A 36 -1.08 14.13 -17.39
C HIS A 36 -0.52 13.77 -18.77
N GLU A 37 0.79 13.68 -18.90
CA GLU A 37 1.46 13.29 -20.16
C GLU A 37 1.17 11.85 -20.58
N LEU A 38 1.15 10.94 -19.62
CA LEU A 38 0.93 9.50 -19.86
C LEU A 38 -0.54 9.12 -20.00
N GLY A 39 -1.46 9.97 -19.55
CA GLY A 39 -2.89 9.69 -19.52
C GLY A 39 -3.30 8.65 -18.48
N SER A 40 -4.56 8.24 -18.51
CA SER A 40 -5.17 7.37 -17.47
C SER A 40 -4.60 5.96 -17.36
N GLN A 41 -3.90 5.49 -18.38
CA GLN A 41 -3.30 4.15 -18.43
C GLN A 41 -1.79 4.17 -18.15
N GLY A 42 -1.21 5.35 -18.02
CA GLY A 42 0.23 5.49 -17.79
C GLY A 42 0.59 5.38 -16.31
N TYR A 43 1.82 4.95 -16.06
CA TYR A 43 2.38 4.84 -14.73
C TYR A 43 3.54 5.84 -14.59
N PRO A 44 3.43 6.87 -13.72
CA PRO A 44 4.44 7.91 -13.58
C PRO A 44 5.80 7.33 -13.13
N PRO A 45 6.90 7.56 -13.89
CA PRO A 45 8.22 7.03 -13.55
C PRO A 45 8.73 7.44 -12.17
N ILE A 46 8.30 8.59 -11.64
CA ILE A 46 8.67 9.03 -10.29
C ILE A 46 8.25 8.03 -9.21
N MET A 47 7.20 7.25 -9.43
CA MET A 47 6.71 6.25 -8.48
C MET A 47 7.77 5.20 -8.13
N GLU A 48 8.58 4.77 -9.09
CA GLU A 48 9.65 3.79 -8.84
C GLU A 48 10.75 4.36 -7.91
N LYS A 49 11.07 5.65 -8.07
CA LYS A 49 12.03 6.34 -7.19
C LYS A 49 11.48 6.43 -5.77
N LEU A 50 10.19 6.78 -5.63
CA LEU A 50 9.53 6.87 -4.32
C LEU A 50 9.39 5.52 -3.64
N LYS A 51 9.07 4.46 -4.38
CA LYS A 51 9.04 3.08 -3.88
C LYS A 51 10.41 2.61 -3.39
N ALA A 52 11.47 2.90 -4.14
CA ALA A 52 12.82 2.58 -3.72
C ALA A 52 13.19 3.29 -2.41
N ALA A 53 12.92 4.59 -2.31
CA ALA A 53 13.17 5.37 -1.10
C ALA A 53 12.35 4.87 0.11
N ALA A 54 11.07 4.47 -0.10
CA ALA A 54 10.25 3.89 0.95
C ALA A 54 10.81 2.55 1.46
N ARG A 55 11.28 1.69 0.55
CA ARG A 55 11.95 0.43 0.92
C ARG A 55 13.22 0.65 1.74
N GLU A 56 14.07 1.58 1.33
CA GLU A 56 15.32 1.93 2.04
C GLU A 56 15.05 2.41 3.47
N ARG A 57 13.92 3.09 3.70
CA ARG A 57 13.48 3.54 5.02
C ARG A 57 12.69 2.48 5.81
N GLY A 58 12.52 1.26 5.27
CA GLY A 58 11.73 0.20 5.92
C GLY A 58 10.22 0.47 5.94
N LEU A 59 9.73 1.35 5.07
CA LEU A 59 8.33 1.73 4.95
C LEU A 59 7.62 0.89 3.88
N TRP A 60 7.68 -0.44 4.01
CA TRP A 60 7.13 -1.36 3.01
C TRP A 60 6.20 -2.40 3.64
N ASN A 61 5.05 -2.66 3.03
CA ASN A 61 4.05 -3.63 3.49
C ASN A 61 3.69 -3.45 4.98
N LEU A 62 3.41 -2.23 5.42
CA LEU A 62 3.17 -1.92 6.83
C LEU A 62 1.88 -2.53 7.37
N PHE A 63 0.89 -2.78 6.51
CA PHE A 63 -0.51 -3.05 6.86
C PHE A 63 -0.85 -4.52 7.18
N ILE A 64 0.02 -5.51 6.86
CA ILE A 64 -0.29 -6.93 7.04
C ILE A 64 0.30 -7.48 8.34
N PRO A 65 -0.46 -7.55 9.45
CA PRO A 65 0.08 -7.95 10.76
C PRO A 65 0.45 -9.43 10.86
N HIS A 66 -0.22 -10.29 10.08
CA HIS A 66 -0.11 -11.76 10.16
C HIS A 66 0.73 -12.38 9.04
N LEU A 67 1.52 -11.56 8.36
CA LEU A 67 2.42 -12.04 7.33
C LEU A 67 3.56 -12.88 7.95
N ASP A 68 4.04 -13.89 7.20
CA ASP A 68 5.21 -14.67 7.62
C ASP A 68 6.38 -13.76 8.02
N PRO A 69 7.09 -14.04 9.12
CA PRO A 69 8.22 -13.22 9.55
C PRO A 69 9.32 -13.03 8.50
N SER A 70 9.52 -14.02 7.62
CA SER A 70 10.52 -13.95 6.53
C SER A 70 10.07 -13.14 5.32
N ALA A 71 8.76 -12.89 5.16
CA ALA A 71 8.25 -12.11 4.05
C ALA A 71 8.62 -10.62 4.15
N PRO A 72 8.77 -9.90 3.02
CA PRO A 72 9.15 -8.50 3.02
C PRO A 72 8.10 -7.61 3.70
N GLY A 73 8.54 -6.67 4.51
CA GLY A 73 7.68 -5.68 5.15
C GLY A 73 7.84 -5.55 6.66
N THR A 74 7.33 -4.46 7.20
CA THR A 74 7.49 -4.10 8.62
C THR A 74 6.39 -4.69 9.51
N LYS A 75 5.25 -5.08 8.96
CA LYS A 75 4.18 -5.83 9.64
C LYS A 75 3.72 -5.18 10.95
N MET A 76 2.85 -4.19 10.83
CA MET A 76 2.29 -3.50 11.98
C MET A 76 0.94 -4.07 12.39
N SER A 77 0.54 -3.86 13.64
CA SER A 77 -0.85 -4.08 14.03
C SER A 77 -1.77 -3.09 13.31
N ASN A 78 -3.02 -3.47 13.06
CA ASN A 78 -4.00 -2.59 12.44
C ASN A 78 -4.20 -1.28 13.23
N LEU A 79 -4.07 -1.36 14.57
CA LEU A 79 -4.20 -0.20 15.44
C LEU A 79 -3.03 0.78 15.30
N ASP A 80 -1.80 0.28 15.21
CA ASP A 80 -0.63 1.13 14.98
C ASP A 80 -0.56 1.64 13.54
N TYR A 81 -1.12 0.89 12.58
CA TYR A 81 -1.19 1.31 11.18
C TYR A 81 -2.25 2.38 10.88
N ALA A 82 -3.35 2.43 11.66
CA ALA A 82 -4.44 3.37 11.43
C ALA A 82 -3.99 4.85 11.29
N PRO A 83 -3.19 5.43 12.19
CA PRO A 83 -2.71 6.81 12.05
C PRO A 83 -1.72 6.99 10.88
N ILE A 84 -1.03 5.92 10.46
CA ILE A 84 -0.19 5.94 9.27
C ILE A 84 -1.06 6.03 8.01
N SER A 85 -2.11 5.22 7.93
CA SER A 85 -3.08 5.28 6.82
C SER A 85 -3.71 6.67 6.68
N GLU A 86 -4.02 7.34 7.80
CA GLU A 86 -4.48 8.73 7.79
C GLU A 86 -3.46 9.69 7.15
N GLN A 87 -2.17 9.52 7.46
CA GLN A 87 -1.13 10.37 6.85
C GLN A 87 -1.00 10.10 5.34
N LEU A 88 -1.00 8.83 4.94
CA LEU A 88 -0.90 8.44 3.53
C LEU A 88 -2.11 8.91 2.71
N GLY A 89 -3.30 8.97 3.33
CA GLY A 89 -4.53 9.46 2.70
C GLY A 89 -4.53 10.95 2.33
N LYS A 90 -3.53 11.74 2.74
CA LYS A 90 -3.41 13.16 2.38
C LYS A 90 -3.00 13.37 0.93
N VAL A 91 -2.31 12.41 0.32
CA VAL A 91 -1.85 12.45 -1.07
C VAL A 91 -2.25 11.16 -1.77
N THR A 92 -2.90 11.27 -2.92
CA THR A 92 -3.58 10.15 -3.59
C THR A 92 -2.67 8.97 -3.96
N PHE A 93 -1.40 9.23 -4.25
CA PHE A 93 -0.42 8.18 -4.64
C PHE A 93 0.48 7.72 -3.47
N ALA A 94 0.41 8.37 -2.30
CA ALA A 94 1.35 8.11 -1.22
C ALA A 94 1.32 6.65 -0.73
N SER A 95 0.13 6.07 -0.55
CA SER A 95 -0.01 4.67 -0.11
C SER A 95 0.62 3.66 -1.05
N GLU A 96 0.61 3.95 -2.35
CA GLU A 96 1.22 3.07 -3.34
C GLU A 96 2.75 3.03 -3.25
N THR A 97 3.38 4.12 -2.83
CA THR A 97 4.84 4.17 -2.63
C THR A 97 5.34 3.19 -1.57
N MET A 98 4.47 2.80 -0.65
CA MET A 98 4.74 1.86 0.44
C MET A 98 4.09 0.48 0.22
N ASN A 99 3.67 0.18 -1.01
CA ASN A 99 2.93 -1.04 -1.37
C ASN A 99 1.68 -1.26 -0.50
N SER A 100 0.98 -0.19 -0.17
CA SER A 100 -0.13 -0.18 0.78
C SER A 100 -1.42 0.39 0.17
N SER A 101 -1.57 0.35 -1.17
CA SER A 101 -2.77 0.85 -1.84
C SER A 101 -3.75 -0.27 -2.21
N ALA A 102 -5.03 0.07 -2.28
CA ALA A 102 -6.06 -0.80 -2.82
C ALA A 102 -5.91 -0.89 -4.37
N PRO A 103 -6.28 -2.04 -4.98
CA PRO A 103 -6.86 -3.26 -4.39
C PRO A 103 -5.82 -4.25 -3.84
N ASP A 104 -4.53 -4.00 -4.02
CA ASP A 104 -3.46 -4.94 -3.69
C ASP A 104 -3.47 -5.34 -2.21
N THR A 105 -3.73 -4.40 -1.30
CA THR A 105 -3.78 -4.67 0.14
C THR A 105 -4.79 -5.76 0.48
N GLY A 106 -6.03 -5.64 0.03
CA GLY A 106 -7.07 -6.64 0.30
C GLY A 106 -6.77 -7.98 -0.37
N ASN A 107 -6.25 -7.97 -1.59
CA ASN A 107 -5.89 -9.19 -2.30
C ASN A 107 -4.70 -9.91 -1.64
N MET A 108 -3.69 -9.17 -1.15
CA MET A 108 -2.58 -9.75 -0.38
C MET A 108 -3.07 -10.40 0.92
N GLU A 109 -3.98 -9.75 1.65
CA GLU A 109 -4.57 -10.33 2.88
C GLU A 109 -5.34 -11.63 2.58
N ILE A 110 -6.19 -11.63 1.55
CA ILE A 110 -6.94 -12.83 1.14
C ILE A 110 -5.98 -13.95 0.74
N LEU A 111 -4.97 -13.66 -0.09
CA LEU A 111 -3.98 -14.64 -0.49
C LEU A 111 -3.18 -15.18 0.71
N ASN A 112 -2.79 -14.29 1.62
CA ASN A 112 -2.03 -14.68 2.81
C ASN A 112 -2.84 -15.62 3.74
N LEU A 113 -4.12 -15.35 3.94
CA LEU A 113 -4.95 -16.10 4.87
C LEU A 113 -5.49 -17.42 4.30
N TYR A 114 -5.85 -17.43 3.01
CA TYR A 114 -6.69 -18.51 2.45
C TYR A 114 -6.09 -19.25 1.27
N ALA A 115 -5.04 -18.72 0.64
CA ALA A 115 -4.47 -19.37 -0.54
C ALA A 115 -3.60 -20.58 -0.18
N SER A 116 -3.54 -21.55 -1.07
CA SER A 116 -2.57 -22.65 -0.97
C SER A 116 -1.13 -22.15 -1.20
N ASP A 117 -0.14 -22.89 -0.72
CA ASP A 117 1.27 -22.52 -0.84
C ASP A 117 1.68 -22.25 -2.29
N ARG A 118 1.22 -23.08 -3.25
CA ARG A 118 1.46 -22.86 -4.68
C ARG A 118 0.89 -21.52 -5.18
N VAL A 119 -0.28 -21.11 -4.68
CA VAL A 119 -0.92 -19.85 -5.08
C VAL A 119 -0.21 -18.67 -4.42
N LYS A 120 0.22 -18.82 -3.15
CA LYS A 120 1.03 -17.82 -2.44
C LYS A 120 2.36 -17.59 -3.15
N GLU A 121 3.06 -18.64 -3.48
CA GLU A 121 4.34 -18.56 -4.21
C GLU A 121 4.18 -17.84 -5.56
N ARG A 122 3.11 -18.18 -6.29
CA ARG A 122 2.88 -17.63 -7.63
C ARG A 122 2.40 -16.18 -7.64
N TRP A 123 1.58 -15.77 -6.67
CA TRP A 123 0.87 -14.49 -6.72
C TRP A 123 1.14 -13.59 -5.51
N LEU A 124 1.15 -14.13 -4.29
CA LEU A 124 1.39 -13.32 -3.10
C LEU A 124 2.83 -12.84 -3.03
N ALA A 125 3.81 -13.70 -3.28
CA ALA A 125 5.21 -13.32 -3.21
C ALA A 125 5.55 -12.14 -4.15
N PRO A 126 5.25 -12.18 -5.46
CA PRO A 126 5.53 -11.04 -6.33
C PRO A 126 4.66 -9.79 -6.03
N LEU A 127 3.44 -9.93 -5.47
CA LEU A 127 2.67 -8.80 -4.97
C LEU A 127 3.35 -8.13 -3.77
N LEU A 128 3.85 -8.92 -2.81
CA LEU A 128 4.57 -8.41 -1.65
C LEU A 128 5.87 -7.71 -2.04
N GLU A 129 6.52 -8.17 -3.11
CA GLU A 129 7.69 -7.49 -3.68
C GLU A 129 7.31 -6.29 -4.55
N GLY A 130 6.03 -6.07 -4.85
CA GLY A 130 5.58 -4.99 -5.72
C GLY A 130 5.98 -5.16 -7.18
N GLU A 131 6.31 -6.38 -7.58
CA GLU A 131 6.67 -6.73 -8.96
C GLU A 131 5.46 -6.79 -9.88
N ILE A 132 4.30 -7.12 -9.31
CA ILE A 132 3.01 -7.17 -10.00
C ILE A 132 1.97 -6.35 -9.25
N ARG A 133 0.88 -6.03 -9.94
CA ARG A 133 -0.32 -5.41 -9.39
C ARG A 133 -1.49 -6.36 -9.52
N SER A 134 -2.50 -6.16 -8.71
CA SER A 134 -3.74 -6.91 -8.76
C SER A 134 -4.93 -6.05 -9.12
N ALA A 135 -6.05 -6.68 -9.45
CA ALA A 135 -7.31 -6.03 -9.70
C ALA A 135 -8.43 -6.73 -8.95
N PHE A 136 -9.47 -5.99 -8.63
CA PHE A 136 -10.67 -6.53 -8.01
C PHE A 136 -11.81 -6.51 -9.03
N SER A 137 -12.22 -7.69 -9.52
CA SER A 137 -13.34 -7.85 -10.43
C SER A 137 -14.64 -7.96 -9.63
N MET A 138 -15.14 -6.81 -9.15
CA MET A 138 -16.23 -6.76 -8.18
C MET A 138 -17.62 -6.71 -8.85
N THR A 139 -17.76 -6.00 -9.95
CA THR A 139 -19.04 -5.77 -10.60
C THR A 139 -19.24 -6.71 -11.79
N GLU A 140 -20.27 -7.52 -11.73
CA GLU A 140 -20.70 -8.34 -12.87
C GLU A 140 -21.58 -7.53 -13.84
N PRO A 141 -21.61 -7.87 -15.16
CA PRO A 141 -22.36 -7.11 -16.15
C PRO A 141 -23.84 -6.92 -15.81
N ASP A 142 -24.46 -7.90 -15.18
CA ASP A 142 -25.89 -7.91 -14.83
C ASP A 142 -26.20 -7.39 -13.43
N GLU A 143 -25.18 -6.96 -12.66
CA GLU A 143 -25.34 -6.53 -11.26
C GLU A 143 -25.37 -5.01 -11.06
N ILE A 144 -25.27 -4.23 -12.12
CA ILE A 144 -25.35 -2.78 -12.04
C ILE A 144 -26.71 -2.37 -11.44
N GLY A 145 -26.68 -1.82 -10.23
CA GLY A 145 -27.88 -1.31 -9.54
C GLY A 145 -28.56 -2.26 -8.57
N ARG A 146 -28.07 -3.48 -8.35
CA ARG A 146 -28.65 -4.40 -7.34
C ARG A 146 -28.35 -4.01 -5.88
N ALA A 147 -27.51 -3.06 -5.63
CA ALA A 147 -27.23 -2.54 -4.29
C ALA A 147 -28.41 -1.79 -3.65
N HIS A 148 -29.55 -1.69 -4.32
CA HIS A 148 -30.72 -0.94 -3.90
C HIS A 148 -32.01 -1.79 -3.77
N VAL A 149 -31.92 -3.10 -3.68
CA VAL A 149 -33.07 -3.99 -3.48
C VAL A 149 -33.07 -4.51 -2.04
#